data_36000a0219bb8aaf6be6d332659b4fc7
#
_entry.id   36000a0219bb8aaf6be6d332659b4fc7
#
_cell.length_a   1.000
_cell.length_b   1.000
_cell.length_c   1.000
_cell.angle_alpha   90.00
_cell.angle_beta   90.00
_cell.angle_gamma   90.00
#
_symmetry.space_group_name_H-M   'P 1'
#
loop_
_entity.id
_entity.type
_entity.pdbx_description
1 polymer ?
#
loop_
_entity_poly.entity_id
_entity_poly.type
_entity_poly.pdbx_seq_one_letter_code
_entity_poly.pdbx_strand_id
1 'polypeptide(L)'
;DTFTTMTNREVALRIYVEPENIDKCQHAMTSLKKSMRWDEETYGREYDLDIFMIVAVNDFNMGAMENKGLNIFNSSAVLARAETATDAAHQRVEAIVAHEYFHNWSGNRVTCRDWFQLSLKEGFTVFRDSGFSADMNSATVKRIQDVAYLRTHQFAEDAGPMAHACLLYTSPSPRD
;
A
#
# COMPACT_ATOMS: atom_id res chain seq x y z
N ASP A 1 3.65 -17.36 -8.76
CA ASP A 1 2.26 -17.73 -8.57
C ASP A 1 1.38 -17.02 -9.62
N THR A 2 0.08 -17.29 -9.66
CA THR A 2 -0.85 -16.64 -10.59
C THR A 2 -2.11 -16.17 -9.87
N PHE A 3 -2.79 -15.19 -10.46
CA PHE A 3 -4.10 -14.71 -10.05
C PHE A 3 -5.04 -14.67 -11.25
N THR A 4 -6.24 -15.24 -11.12
CA THR A 4 -7.27 -15.14 -12.15
C THR A 4 -8.20 -13.98 -11.82
N THR A 5 -8.26 -13.01 -12.71
CA THR A 5 -9.07 -11.79 -12.56
C THR A 5 -10.56 -12.08 -12.73
N MET A 6 -11.41 -11.11 -12.39
CA MET A 6 -12.87 -11.24 -12.54
C MET A 6 -13.31 -11.44 -13.99
N THR A 7 -12.51 -11.03 -14.98
CA THR A 7 -12.76 -11.27 -16.40
C THR A 7 -12.07 -12.53 -16.95
N ASN A 8 -11.60 -13.42 -16.08
CA ASN A 8 -10.89 -14.67 -16.39
C ASN A 8 -9.54 -14.48 -17.10
N ARG A 9 -8.89 -13.35 -16.92
CA ARG A 9 -7.52 -13.14 -17.38
C ARG A 9 -6.54 -13.63 -16.32
N GLU A 10 -5.48 -14.33 -16.72
CA GLU A 10 -4.42 -14.76 -15.83
C GLU A 10 -3.34 -13.70 -15.70
N VAL A 11 -2.95 -13.38 -14.46
CA VAL A 11 -1.87 -12.46 -14.13
C VAL A 11 -0.78 -13.24 -13.42
N ALA A 12 0.44 -13.20 -13.95
CA ALA A 12 1.61 -13.79 -13.29
C ALA A 12 2.04 -12.92 -12.10
N LEU A 13 2.24 -13.54 -10.93
CA LEU A 13 2.69 -12.86 -9.72
C LEU A 13 4.09 -13.34 -9.34
N ARG A 14 5.04 -12.43 -9.20
CA ARG A 14 6.42 -12.75 -8.88
C ARG A 14 6.96 -11.87 -7.75
N ILE A 15 7.62 -12.51 -6.78
CA ILE A 15 8.36 -11.83 -5.72
C ILE A 15 9.82 -12.28 -5.83
N TYR A 16 10.71 -11.31 -5.99
CA TYR A 16 12.14 -11.53 -6.09
C TYR A 16 12.82 -11.12 -4.79
N VAL A 17 13.54 -12.05 -4.20
CA VAL A 17 14.26 -11.90 -2.92
C VAL A 17 15.62 -12.59 -3.00
N GLU A 18 16.50 -12.31 -2.05
CA GLU A 18 17.71 -13.09 -1.86
C GLU A 18 17.36 -14.56 -1.56
N PRO A 19 18.19 -15.53 -2.00
CA PRO A 19 17.89 -16.97 -1.90
C PRO A 19 17.51 -17.45 -0.49
N GLU A 20 18.13 -16.91 0.54
CA GLU A 20 17.85 -17.23 1.96
C GLU A 20 16.51 -16.69 2.49
N ASN A 21 15.78 -15.94 1.68
CA ASN A 21 14.52 -15.30 2.06
C ASN A 21 13.29 -15.85 1.33
N ILE A 22 13.47 -16.85 0.47
CA ILE A 22 12.39 -17.44 -0.34
C ILE A 22 11.26 -17.99 0.54
N ASP A 23 11.58 -18.63 1.65
CA ASP A 23 10.63 -19.23 2.60
C ASP A 23 9.81 -18.19 3.39
N LYS A 24 10.16 -16.90 3.29
CA LYS A 24 9.52 -15.79 4.04
C LYS A 24 8.54 -14.98 3.20
N CYS A 25 8.29 -15.35 1.93
CA CYS A 25 7.50 -14.56 0.98
C CYS A 25 6.02 -14.95 0.92
N GLN A 26 5.64 -16.10 1.52
CA GLN A 26 4.31 -16.66 1.36
C GLN A 26 3.20 -15.71 1.82
N HIS A 27 3.40 -15.02 2.93
CA HIS A 27 2.42 -14.08 3.46
C HIS A 27 2.22 -12.88 2.52
N ALA A 28 3.30 -12.30 1.99
CA ALA A 28 3.22 -11.21 1.02
C ALA A 28 2.50 -11.64 -0.27
N MET A 29 2.77 -12.85 -0.78
CA MET A 29 2.07 -13.39 -1.95
C MET A 29 0.56 -13.57 -1.69
N THR A 30 0.21 -14.09 -0.52
CA THR A 30 -1.19 -14.25 -0.12
C THR A 30 -1.88 -12.88 0.03
N SER A 31 -1.19 -11.91 0.62
CA SER A 31 -1.68 -10.54 0.80
C SER A 31 -1.92 -9.86 -0.54
N LEU A 32 -1.02 -10.03 -1.51
CA LEU A 32 -1.20 -9.51 -2.87
C LEU A 32 -2.46 -10.07 -3.53
N LYS A 33 -2.68 -11.38 -3.48
CA LYS A 33 -3.88 -12.01 -4.04
C LYS A 33 -5.17 -11.52 -3.37
N LYS A 34 -5.15 -11.34 -2.04
CA LYS A 34 -6.28 -10.77 -1.30
C LYS A 34 -6.56 -9.33 -1.73
N SER A 35 -5.52 -8.51 -1.89
CA SER A 35 -5.65 -7.13 -2.34
C SER A 35 -6.25 -7.03 -3.74
N MET A 36 -5.79 -7.88 -4.67
CA MET A 36 -6.33 -7.96 -6.02
C MET A 36 -7.82 -8.33 -6.00
N ARG A 37 -8.19 -9.36 -5.24
CA ARG A 37 -9.58 -9.80 -5.13
C ARG A 37 -10.47 -8.73 -4.49
N TRP A 38 -10.02 -8.14 -3.42
CA TRP A 38 -10.77 -7.08 -2.72
C TRP A 38 -11.01 -5.85 -3.60
N ASP A 39 -10.02 -5.45 -4.39
CA ASP A 39 -10.15 -4.32 -5.32
C ASP A 39 -11.17 -4.59 -6.42
N GLU A 40 -11.21 -5.82 -6.94
CA GLU A 40 -12.21 -6.26 -7.89
C GLU A 40 -13.62 -6.27 -7.28
N GLU A 41 -13.79 -6.82 -6.08
CA GLU A 41 -15.07 -6.96 -5.40
C GLU A 41 -15.63 -5.64 -4.88
N THR A 42 -14.76 -4.76 -4.37
CA THR A 42 -15.17 -3.50 -3.72
C THR A 42 -15.30 -2.37 -4.73
N TYR A 43 -14.38 -2.25 -5.68
CA TYR A 43 -14.32 -1.12 -6.61
C TYR A 43 -14.50 -1.52 -8.08
N GLY A 44 -14.60 -2.79 -8.40
CA GLY A 44 -14.64 -3.28 -9.79
C GLY A 44 -13.35 -2.95 -10.54
N ARG A 45 -12.21 -2.96 -9.85
CA ARG A 45 -10.91 -2.57 -10.42
C ARG A 45 -10.00 -3.76 -10.59
N GLU A 46 -9.93 -4.23 -11.83
CA GLU A 46 -9.07 -5.32 -12.25
C GLU A 46 -7.65 -4.82 -12.52
N TYR A 47 -6.63 -5.61 -12.17
CA TYR A 47 -5.25 -5.32 -12.56
C TYR A 47 -5.11 -5.35 -14.09
N ASP A 48 -4.43 -4.39 -14.68
CA ASP A 48 -4.45 -4.13 -16.11
C ASP A 48 -3.23 -4.63 -16.89
N LEU A 49 -2.24 -5.23 -16.20
CA LEU A 49 -1.08 -5.87 -16.84
C LEU A 49 -1.15 -7.39 -16.67
N ASP A 50 -0.33 -8.12 -17.45
CA ASP A 50 -0.28 -9.59 -17.39
C ASP A 50 0.71 -10.13 -16.34
N ILE A 51 1.49 -9.24 -15.74
CA ILE A 51 2.44 -9.58 -14.70
C ILE A 51 2.52 -8.49 -13.63
N PHE A 52 2.56 -8.90 -12.37
CA PHE A 52 2.87 -8.05 -11.21
C PHE A 52 4.13 -8.57 -10.53
N MET A 53 5.10 -7.69 -10.33
CA MET A 53 6.38 -8.03 -9.73
C MET A 53 6.67 -7.20 -8.50
N ILE A 54 7.25 -7.84 -7.49
CA ILE A 54 7.83 -7.21 -6.29
C ILE A 54 9.30 -7.58 -6.24
N VAL A 55 10.18 -6.61 -6.04
CA VAL A 55 11.59 -6.83 -5.74
C VAL A 55 11.87 -6.32 -4.33
N ALA A 56 12.31 -7.20 -3.44
CA ALA A 56 12.71 -6.85 -2.08
C ALA A 56 14.19 -6.50 -2.04
N VAL A 57 14.51 -5.35 -1.45
CA VAL A 57 15.90 -4.87 -1.28
C VAL A 57 16.14 -4.51 0.19
N ASN A 58 17.37 -4.74 0.68
CA ASN A 58 17.70 -4.53 2.09
C ASN A 58 17.92 -3.05 2.43
N ASP A 59 18.55 -2.31 1.51
CA ASP A 59 18.92 -0.91 1.69
C ASP A 59 17.96 0.00 0.93
N PHE A 60 16.72 0.11 1.43
CA PHE A 60 15.69 0.97 0.87
C PHE A 60 15.21 1.98 1.91
N ASN A 61 15.18 3.26 1.53
CA ASN A 61 14.90 4.37 2.47
C ASN A 61 13.45 4.44 2.93
N MET A 62 12.52 3.82 2.19
CA MET A 62 11.08 3.83 2.43
C MET A 62 10.57 2.42 2.74
N GLY A 63 9.27 2.27 2.98
CA GLY A 63 8.63 0.96 3.09
C GLY A 63 8.56 0.26 1.73
N ALA A 64 8.06 0.95 0.71
CA ALA A 64 7.98 0.46 -0.65
C ALA A 64 7.82 1.61 -1.65
N MET A 65 7.73 1.25 -2.95
CA MET A 65 7.49 2.16 -4.07
C MET A 65 6.68 1.44 -5.16
N GLU A 66 5.62 2.06 -5.58
CA GLU A 66 4.59 1.55 -6.48
C GLU A 66 4.95 1.54 -7.97
N ASN A 67 6.21 1.45 -8.37
CA ASN A 67 6.55 1.44 -9.79
C ASN A 67 5.69 0.44 -10.58
N LYS A 68 4.99 0.93 -11.59
CA LYS A 68 3.98 0.16 -12.32
C LYS A 68 4.53 -1.16 -12.84
N GLY A 69 3.94 -2.26 -12.39
CA GLY A 69 4.32 -3.62 -12.79
C GLY A 69 5.57 -4.18 -12.13
N LEU A 70 6.40 -3.34 -11.49
CA LEU A 70 7.63 -3.74 -10.79
C LEU A 70 7.81 -2.89 -9.53
N ASN A 71 7.10 -3.24 -8.49
CA ASN A 71 7.19 -2.56 -7.21
C ASN A 71 8.53 -2.88 -6.52
N ILE A 72 9.10 -1.90 -5.82
CA ILE A 72 10.32 -2.09 -5.02
C ILE A 72 9.95 -1.97 -3.55
N PHE A 73 10.33 -2.95 -2.75
CA PHE A 73 10.01 -3.04 -1.34
C PHE A 73 11.26 -3.11 -0.48
N ASN A 74 11.24 -2.44 0.65
CA ASN A 74 12.17 -2.78 1.72
C ASN A 74 11.90 -4.23 2.14
N SER A 75 12.94 -5.03 2.33
CA SER A 75 12.80 -6.44 2.73
C SER A 75 11.93 -6.61 3.98
N SER A 76 12.00 -5.68 4.94
CA SER A 76 11.16 -5.67 6.15
C SER A 76 9.66 -5.49 5.88
N ALA A 77 9.28 -5.06 4.68
CA ALA A 77 7.88 -4.88 4.26
C ALA A 77 7.32 -6.06 3.45
N VAL A 78 8.14 -7.07 3.17
CA VAL A 78 7.77 -8.28 2.41
C VAL A 78 7.98 -9.54 3.23
N LEU A 79 9.09 -9.61 3.99
CA LEU A 79 9.54 -10.84 4.62
C LEU A 79 8.85 -11.05 5.97
N ALA A 80 8.11 -12.15 6.09
CA ALA A 80 7.49 -12.59 7.33
C ALA A 80 7.59 -14.11 7.44
N ARG A 81 8.40 -14.60 8.38
CA ARG A 81 8.51 -16.02 8.65
C ARG A 81 7.33 -16.45 9.55
N ALA A 82 6.60 -17.46 9.13
CA ALA A 82 5.37 -17.91 9.81
C ALA A 82 5.58 -18.25 11.29
N GLU A 83 6.74 -18.81 11.66
CA GLU A 83 7.03 -19.30 13.01
C GLU A 83 7.50 -18.18 13.97
N THR A 84 7.97 -17.05 13.44
CA THR A 84 8.64 -16.02 14.27
C THR A 84 8.08 -14.62 14.10
N ALA A 85 7.34 -14.35 13.02
CA ALA A 85 6.74 -13.03 12.80
C ALA A 85 5.53 -12.84 13.74
N THR A 86 5.44 -11.64 14.32
CA THR A 86 4.29 -11.25 15.15
C THR A 86 3.06 -10.92 14.29
N ASP A 87 1.87 -10.94 14.91
CA ASP A 87 0.65 -10.48 14.23
C ASP A 87 0.80 -9.07 13.66
N ALA A 88 1.45 -8.17 14.41
CA ALA A 88 1.72 -6.82 13.94
C ALA A 88 2.64 -6.80 12.70
N ALA A 89 3.63 -7.69 12.61
CA ALA A 89 4.48 -7.82 11.44
C ALA A 89 3.70 -8.35 10.22
N HIS A 90 2.83 -9.34 10.42
CA HIS A 90 1.96 -9.86 9.37
C HIS A 90 0.99 -8.79 8.87
N GLN A 91 0.31 -8.08 9.77
CA GLN A 91 -0.59 -6.98 9.41
C GLN A 91 0.14 -5.85 8.67
N ARG A 92 1.36 -5.52 9.08
CA ARG A 92 2.19 -4.52 8.40
C ARG A 92 2.53 -4.93 6.97
N VAL A 93 2.96 -6.16 6.74
CA VAL A 93 3.24 -6.68 5.39
C VAL A 93 1.96 -6.66 4.55
N GLU A 94 0.84 -7.13 5.08
CA GLU A 94 -0.45 -7.14 4.39
C GLU A 94 -0.88 -5.73 3.97
N ALA A 95 -0.78 -4.76 4.87
CA ALA A 95 -1.16 -3.37 4.62
C ALA A 95 -0.27 -2.69 3.57
N ILE A 96 1.06 -2.88 3.64
CA ILE A 96 1.99 -2.26 2.68
C ILE A 96 1.83 -2.90 1.29
N VAL A 97 1.71 -4.22 1.20
CA VAL A 97 1.46 -4.90 -0.09
C VAL A 97 0.15 -4.42 -0.73
N ALA A 98 -0.90 -4.23 0.07
CA ALA A 98 -2.17 -3.69 -0.40
C ALA A 98 -2.03 -2.23 -0.86
N HIS A 99 -1.35 -1.38 -0.08
CA HIS A 99 -1.10 0.02 -0.41
C HIS A 99 -0.43 0.16 -1.78
N GLU A 100 0.69 -0.52 -1.99
CA GLU A 100 1.41 -0.46 -3.27
C GLU A 100 0.60 -1.04 -4.43
N TYR A 101 -0.15 -2.11 -4.18
CA TYR A 101 -1.04 -2.66 -5.20
C TYR A 101 -2.15 -1.65 -5.59
N PHE A 102 -2.77 -0.99 -4.60
CA PHE A 102 -3.84 -0.02 -4.87
C PHE A 102 -3.37 1.22 -5.62
N HIS A 103 -2.11 1.57 -5.52
CA HIS A 103 -1.50 2.57 -6.37
C HIS A 103 -1.57 2.25 -7.87
N ASN A 104 -1.82 1.01 -8.25
CA ASN A 104 -2.02 0.67 -9.65
C ASN A 104 -3.07 1.57 -10.32
N TRP A 105 -4.16 1.87 -9.62
CA TRP A 105 -5.19 2.80 -10.05
C TRP A 105 -4.96 4.22 -9.52
N SER A 106 -4.86 4.39 -8.20
CA SER A 106 -4.68 5.69 -7.56
C SER A 106 -3.19 6.06 -7.44
N GLY A 107 -2.63 6.60 -8.49
CA GLY A 107 -1.23 7.00 -8.60
C GLY A 107 -0.62 6.65 -9.95
N ASN A 108 -0.82 5.44 -10.45
CA ASN A 108 -0.26 4.98 -11.71
C ASN A 108 -1.21 5.23 -12.91
N ARG A 109 -2.39 4.62 -12.90
CA ARG A 109 -3.36 4.83 -13.98
C ARG A 109 -4.01 6.20 -13.92
N VAL A 110 -4.39 6.64 -12.74
CA VAL A 110 -4.84 8.00 -12.45
C VAL A 110 -3.74 8.68 -11.68
N THR A 111 -2.87 9.37 -12.38
CA THR A 111 -1.69 10.03 -11.80
C THR A 111 -1.99 11.46 -11.36
N CYS A 112 -1.20 11.99 -10.44
CA CYS A 112 -1.24 13.40 -10.07
C CYS A 112 -0.79 14.28 -11.23
N ARG A 113 -1.48 15.41 -11.42
CA ARG A 113 -1.08 16.43 -12.39
C ARG A 113 0.27 17.05 -12.01
N ASP A 114 0.47 17.26 -10.73
CA ASP A 114 1.68 17.86 -10.15
C ASP A 114 1.85 17.43 -8.69
N TRP A 115 3.00 17.75 -8.09
CA TRP A 115 3.34 17.35 -6.71
C TRP A 115 2.50 18.05 -5.63
N PHE A 116 1.83 19.18 -5.93
CA PHE A 116 0.93 19.82 -4.98
C PHE A 116 -0.34 19.00 -4.72
N GLN A 117 -0.62 18.04 -5.59
CA GLN A 117 -1.76 17.13 -5.49
C GLN A 117 -1.38 15.74 -4.93
N LEU A 118 -0.20 15.59 -4.33
CA LEU A 118 0.28 14.32 -3.81
C LEU A 118 -0.72 13.64 -2.86
N SER A 119 -1.43 14.42 -2.04
CA SER A 119 -2.46 13.92 -1.13
C SER A 119 -3.61 13.19 -1.85
N LEU A 120 -3.91 13.54 -3.10
CA LEU A 120 -4.94 12.84 -3.89
C LEU A 120 -4.50 11.45 -4.31
N LYS A 121 -3.20 11.23 -4.45
CA LYS A 121 -2.62 9.91 -4.72
C LYS A 121 -2.47 9.13 -3.41
N GLU A 122 -1.66 9.64 -2.48
CA GLU A 122 -1.31 8.95 -1.25
C GLU A 122 -2.50 8.83 -0.29
N GLY A 123 -3.20 9.92 -0.03
CA GLY A 123 -4.34 9.91 0.89
C GLY A 123 -5.49 9.03 0.40
N PHE A 124 -5.75 8.98 -0.92
CA PHE A 124 -6.76 8.11 -1.48
C PHE A 124 -6.35 6.63 -1.40
N THR A 125 -5.06 6.33 -1.60
CA THR A 125 -4.54 4.98 -1.44
C THR A 125 -4.55 4.54 0.03
N VAL A 126 -4.19 5.43 0.97
CA VAL A 126 -4.32 5.16 2.42
C VAL A 126 -5.78 4.89 2.81
N PHE A 127 -6.74 5.62 2.27
CA PHE A 127 -8.16 5.34 2.49
C PHE A 127 -8.54 3.91 2.06
N ARG A 128 -8.04 3.47 0.92
CA ARG A 128 -8.32 2.12 0.38
C ARG A 128 -7.62 1.02 1.18
N ASP A 129 -6.35 1.20 1.53
CA ASP A 129 -5.61 0.21 2.33
C ASP A 129 -6.17 0.08 3.75
N SER A 130 -6.63 1.18 4.35
CA SER A 130 -7.34 1.17 5.63
C SER A 130 -8.66 0.39 5.55
N GLY A 131 -9.44 0.59 4.49
CA GLY A 131 -10.66 -0.18 4.23
C GLY A 131 -10.37 -1.67 4.08
N PHE A 132 -9.40 -2.02 3.25
CA PHE A 132 -8.93 -3.40 3.07
C PHE A 132 -8.48 -4.03 4.40
N SER A 133 -7.64 -3.34 5.17
CA SER A 133 -7.15 -3.84 6.45
C SER A 133 -8.29 -4.05 7.46
N ALA A 134 -9.31 -3.19 7.44
CA ALA A 134 -10.51 -3.32 8.26
C ALA A 134 -11.32 -4.56 7.89
N ASP A 135 -11.50 -4.81 6.59
CA ASP A 135 -12.25 -5.96 6.08
C ASP A 135 -11.52 -7.29 6.28
N MET A 136 -10.18 -7.29 6.12
CA MET A 136 -9.36 -8.50 6.28
C MET A 136 -9.17 -8.91 7.74
N ASN A 137 -9.23 -7.96 8.68
CA ASN A 137 -8.91 -8.20 10.09
C ASN A 137 -10.08 -7.80 11.00
N SER A 138 -10.03 -6.61 11.60
CA SER A 138 -11.06 -6.10 12.49
C SER A 138 -11.24 -4.60 12.28
N ALA A 139 -12.41 -4.21 11.78
CA ALA A 139 -12.77 -2.80 11.57
C ALA A 139 -12.68 -1.98 12.88
N THR A 140 -13.07 -2.56 14.01
CA THR A 140 -13.01 -1.89 15.31
C THR A 140 -11.57 -1.64 15.75
N VAL A 141 -10.70 -2.66 15.64
CA VAL A 141 -9.28 -2.52 16.01
C VAL A 141 -8.59 -1.56 15.06
N LYS A 142 -8.82 -1.69 13.75
CA LYS A 142 -8.26 -0.77 12.74
C LYS A 142 -8.66 0.68 13.05
N ARG A 143 -9.93 0.93 13.37
CA ARG A 143 -10.39 2.28 13.74
C ARG A 143 -9.67 2.85 14.97
N ILE A 144 -9.44 2.03 16.00
CA ILE A 144 -8.67 2.44 17.20
C ILE A 144 -7.24 2.81 16.80
N GLN A 145 -6.59 1.99 15.97
CA GLN A 145 -5.23 2.25 15.50
C GLN A 145 -5.15 3.53 14.67
N ASP A 146 -6.10 3.75 13.75
CA ASP A 146 -6.15 4.95 12.90
C ASP A 146 -6.33 6.22 13.72
N VAL A 147 -7.21 6.19 14.74
CA VAL A 147 -7.40 7.32 15.65
C VAL A 147 -6.14 7.59 16.49
N ALA A 148 -5.48 6.54 16.97
CA ALA A 148 -4.23 6.69 17.69
C ALA A 148 -3.16 7.34 16.80
N TYR A 149 -3.00 6.86 15.57
CA TYR A 149 -2.05 7.42 14.59
C TYR A 149 -2.36 8.88 14.25
N LEU A 150 -3.62 9.20 13.95
CA LEU A 150 -4.09 10.56 13.68
C LEU A 150 -3.70 11.52 14.82
N ARG A 151 -3.95 11.12 16.06
CA ARG A 151 -3.70 11.96 17.24
C ARG A 151 -2.21 12.13 17.54
N THR A 152 -1.41 11.11 17.34
CA THR A 152 0.01 11.13 17.69
C THR A 152 0.89 11.74 16.60
N HIS A 153 0.48 11.69 15.34
CA HIS A 153 1.27 12.16 14.19
C HIS A 153 0.66 13.40 13.55
N GLN A 154 -0.54 13.27 12.97
CA GLN A 154 -1.13 14.35 12.19
C GLN A 154 -1.47 15.56 13.05
N PHE A 155 -2.11 15.39 14.20
CA PHE A 155 -2.45 16.53 15.07
C PHE A 155 -1.20 17.21 15.62
N ALA A 156 -0.13 16.46 15.86
CA ALA A 156 1.14 17.03 16.29
C ALA A 156 1.80 17.87 15.17
N GLU A 157 1.73 17.41 13.93
CA GLU A 157 2.20 18.15 12.77
C GLU A 157 1.35 19.39 12.50
N ASP A 158 0.02 19.25 12.51
CA ASP A 158 -0.92 20.36 12.27
C ASP A 158 -0.84 21.47 13.33
N ALA A 159 -0.42 21.13 14.56
CA ALA A 159 -0.19 22.10 15.62
C ALA A 159 1.22 22.72 15.60
N GLY A 160 2.10 22.25 14.73
CA GLY A 160 3.51 22.61 14.65
C GLY A 160 3.86 23.58 13.51
N PRO A 161 5.14 23.96 13.40
CA PRO A 161 5.60 24.88 12.35
C PRO A 161 5.55 24.30 10.93
N MET A 162 5.31 22.99 10.80
CA MET A 162 5.17 22.30 9.50
C MET A 162 3.72 22.15 9.05
N ALA A 163 2.78 22.76 9.76
CA ALA A 163 1.36 22.74 9.38
C ALA A 163 1.16 23.29 7.97
N HIS A 164 0.37 22.60 7.15
CA HIS A 164 0.07 23.01 5.78
C HIS A 164 -1.32 22.49 5.36
N ALA A 165 -1.90 23.10 4.31
CA ALA A 165 -3.13 22.58 3.74
C ALA A 165 -2.92 21.25 3.01
N CYS A 166 -3.95 20.41 2.98
CA CYS A 166 -3.92 19.13 2.28
C CYS A 166 -3.62 19.26 0.78
N LEU A 167 -4.14 20.33 0.15
CA LEU A 167 -3.83 20.71 -1.24
C LEU A 167 -3.13 22.07 -1.23
N LEU A 168 -1.82 22.07 -1.36
CA LEU A 168 -1.00 23.26 -1.17
C LEU A 168 -1.36 24.42 -2.12
N TYR A 169 -1.68 24.13 -3.38
CA TYR A 169 -1.98 25.18 -4.36
C TYR A 169 -3.38 25.79 -4.22
N THR A 170 -4.25 25.22 -3.39
CA THR A 170 -5.57 25.77 -3.06
C THR A 170 -5.56 26.65 -1.82
N SER A 171 -4.45 26.71 -1.10
CA SER A 171 -4.26 27.61 0.01
C SER A 171 -4.09 29.05 -0.51
N PRO A 172 -4.69 30.06 0.15
CA PRO A 172 -4.37 31.45 -0.16
C PRO A 172 -2.87 31.66 -0.02
N SER A 173 -2.24 32.20 -1.06
CA SER A 173 -0.85 32.61 -0.95
C SER A 173 -0.75 33.75 0.07
N PRO A 174 0.27 33.77 0.93
CA PRO A 174 0.52 34.95 1.77
C PRO A 174 0.77 36.25 0.96
N ARG A 175 0.81 36.15 -0.37
CA ARG A 175 1.03 37.25 -1.30
C ARG A 175 -0.25 37.66 -2.05
N ASP A 176 -1.34 36.95 -1.88
CA ASP A 176 -2.67 37.28 -2.41
C ASP A 176 -3.49 37.96 -1.31
#